data_eb1f521b880190ea572a7610c8d43744
#
_entry.id   eb1f521b880190ea572a7610c8d43744
#
_cell.length_a   1.000
_cell.length_b   1.000
_cell.length_c   1.000
_cell.angle_alpha   90.00
_cell.angle_beta   90.00
_cell.angle_gamma   90.00
#
_symmetry.space_group_name_H-M   'P 1'
#
loop_
_entity.id
_entity.type
_entity.pdbx_description
1 polymer ?
#
loop_
_entity_poly.entity_id
_entity_poly.type
_entity_poly.pdbx_seq_one_letter_code
_entity_poly.pdbx_strand_id
1 'polypeptide(L)'
;MPLTIKTIVEFCKEREAIPFIVPAMGSHGGATAEGQKAVCEALGVTEEYCGCPIISCMDTVKIGYTSCEEELFNNKAVFIDKNAKEADGIIVVNRIKPHTSFVGEHESGLMKMMTIGLGKQHGAEQLHEIGTRYMQKMVVIFGSVVLKKTNILFGVGLVENAYEETCDIAVLPKDEIIEKEPQYLLEAKRRMPRLLPGSADVLIVDQIGKNISGDGMDPHITGAFGPNFLACGGKPNFSCQNLVVLDLTKETEGQCMGIDAATFISKRCFDKIDFEKTYPNAITSCSPLAIPMLMENDKEAIQAACKTCVRIDRNNARIIRIKDTLHTSEILVSKPLLEEIRRREDIEVLEEPQEWIFDEKGNLW
;
A
#
# COMPACT_ATOMS: atom_id res chain seq x y z
N MET A 1 5.98 3.92 13.84
CA MET A 1 6.04 2.44 14.07
C MET A 1 7.20 2.03 15.01
N PRO A 2 8.51 2.27 14.77
CA PRO A 2 9.57 1.80 15.67
C PRO A 2 9.41 2.27 17.12
N LEU A 3 9.12 3.56 17.35
CA LEU A 3 8.88 4.10 18.69
C LEU A 3 7.72 3.39 19.40
N THR A 4 6.63 3.13 18.70
CA THR A 4 5.47 2.41 19.27
C THR A 4 5.86 1.01 19.73
N ILE A 5 6.60 0.27 18.89
CA ILE A 5 7.07 -1.09 19.24
C ILE A 5 8.00 -1.03 20.45
N LYS A 6 8.95 -0.09 20.47
CA LYS A 6 9.85 0.11 21.62
C LYS A 6 9.07 0.38 22.90
N THR A 7 8.10 1.29 22.87
CA THR A 7 7.25 1.61 24.04
C THR A 7 6.47 0.39 24.54
N ILE A 8 5.95 -0.44 23.62
CA ILE A 8 5.26 -1.68 24.00
C ILE A 8 6.24 -2.67 24.63
N VAL A 9 7.44 -2.81 24.08
CA VAL A 9 8.49 -3.68 24.65
C VAL A 9 8.88 -3.23 26.06
N GLU A 10 9.09 -1.93 26.28
CA GLU A 10 9.39 -1.36 27.59
C GLU A 10 8.25 -1.62 28.58
N PHE A 11 7.00 -1.36 28.17
CA PHE A 11 5.81 -1.65 28.95
C PHE A 11 5.69 -3.14 29.38
N CYS A 12 6.04 -4.06 28.46
CA CYS A 12 6.04 -5.49 28.76
C CYS A 12 7.14 -5.86 29.79
N LYS A 13 8.35 -5.32 29.61
CA LYS A 13 9.48 -5.56 30.53
C LYS A 13 9.23 -5.05 31.94
N GLU A 14 8.60 -3.89 32.09
CA GLU A 14 8.19 -3.33 33.39
C GLU A 14 7.22 -4.26 34.15
N ARG A 15 6.57 -5.20 33.43
CA ARG A 15 5.65 -6.20 33.96
C ARG A 15 6.26 -7.60 34.00
N GLU A 16 7.59 -7.67 33.98
CA GLU A 16 8.37 -8.91 34.07
C GLU A 16 8.11 -9.89 32.91
N ALA A 17 7.52 -9.42 31.78
CA ALA A 17 7.39 -10.22 30.57
C ALA A 17 8.70 -10.23 29.79
N ILE A 18 8.88 -11.26 28.96
CA ILE A 18 10.03 -11.43 28.06
C ILE A 18 9.55 -11.24 26.61
N PRO A 19 9.48 -10.01 26.11
CA PRO A 19 8.97 -9.73 24.78
C PRO A 19 9.96 -10.13 23.69
N PHE A 20 9.43 -10.54 22.55
CA PHE A 20 10.14 -10.67 21.28
C PHE A 20 9.24 -10.21 20.14
N ILE A 21 9.85 -9.80 19.04
CA ILE A 21 9.14 -9.34 17.83
C ILE A 21 9.06 -10.49 16.83
N VAL A 22 7.86 -10.69 16.28
CA VAL A 22 7.62 -11.60 15.14
C VAL A 22 7.25 -10.76 13.93
N PRO A 23 8.04 -10.78 12.84
CA PRO A 23 7.65 -10.14 11.59
C PRO A 23 6.36 -10.75 11.04
N ALA A 24 5.34 -9.94 10.85
CA ALA A 24 4.01 -10.39 10.43
C ALA A 24 3.62 -9.72 9.11
N MET A 25 4.17 -10.19 8.00
CA MET A 25 4.03 -9.54 6.69
C MET A 25 3.69 -10.51 5.53
N GLY A 26 3.14 -11.68 5.86
CA GLY A 26 2.71 -12.66 4.86
C GLY A 26 3.88 -13.17 4.02
N SER A 27 3.82 -12.97 2.71
CA SER A 27 4.84 -13.35 1.74
C SER A 27 5.87 -12.25 1.43
N HIS A 28 5.80 -11.09 2.06
CA HIS A 28 6.79 -10.01 1.88
C HIS A 28 8.18 -10.45 2.35
N GLY A 29 9.21 -9.70 1.99
CA GLY A 29 10.60 -10.06 2.29
C GLY A 29 11.07 -11.30 1.52
N GLY A 30 10.56 -11.50 0.30
CA GLY A 30 10.88 -12.67 -0.54
C GLY A 30 10.41 -14.00 0.05
N ALA A 31 9.44 -13.95 1.00
CA ALA A 31 8.94 -15.11 1.73
C ALA A 31 10.06 -15.93 2.43
N THR A 32 11.09 -15.24 2.94
CA THR A 32 12.18 -15.82 3.73
C THR A 32 12.25 -15.19 5.10
N ALA A 33 12.76 -15.93 6.08
CA ALA A 33 12.92 -15.42 7.46
C ALA A 33 13.88 -14.23 7.50
N GLU A 34 14.99 -14.32 6.80
CA GLU A 34 16.03 -13.31 6.70
C GLU A 34 15.47 -12.04 6.00
N GLY A 35 14.74 -12.23 4.91
CA GLY A 35 14.14 -11.13 4.18
C GLY A 35 13.07 -10.39 4.98
N GLN A 36 12.24 -11.09 5.77
CA GLN A 36 11.27 -10.45 6.66
C GLN A 36 11.95 -9.67 7.79
N LYS A 37 13.03 -10.21 8.38
CA LYS A 37 13.83 -9.50 9.38
C LYS A 37 14.47 -8.24 8.76
N ALA A 38 15.08 -8.36 7.58
CA ALA A 38 15.69 -7.22 6.88
C ALA A 38 14.69 -6.09 6.57
N VAL A 39 13.44 -6.43 6.21
CA VAL A 39 12.38 -5.41 6.03
C VAL A 39 12.07 -4.68 7.34
N CYS A 40 11.97 -5.39 8.48
CA CYS A 40 11.79 -4.75 9.77
C CYS A 40 12.95 -3.80 10.10
N GLU A 41 14.18 -4.23 9.90
CA GLU A 41 15.39 -3.46 10.16
C GLU A 41 15.49 -2.21 9.26
N ALA A 42 15.17 -2.34 7.98
CA ALA A 42 15.12 -1.23 7.03
C ALA A 42 14.08 -0.15 7.42
N LEU A 43 13.01 -0.56 8.11
CA LEU A 43 11.98 0.33 8.66
C LEU A 43 12.34 0.85 10.08
N GLY A 44 13.54 0.61 10.57
CA GLY A 44 14.03 1.08 11.88
C GLY A 44 13.57 0.20 13.05
N VAL A 45 12.91 -0.94 12.80
CA VAL A 45 12.58 -1.92 13.85
C VAL A 45 13.75 -2.87 13.96
N THR A 46 14.71 -2.54 14.82
CA THR A 46 15.92 -3.33 15.09
C THR A 46 15.91 -3.88 16.51
N GLU A 47 16.63 -4.97 16.76
CA GLU A 47 16.76 -5.54 18.11
C GLU A 47 17.39 -4.55 19.09
N GLU A 48 18.38 -3.79 18.63
CA GLU A 48 19.05 -2.76 19.44
C GLU A 48 18.09 -1.62 19.81
N TYR A 49 17.37 -1.06 18.84
CA TYR A 49 16.45 0.06 19.08
C TYR A 49 15.25 -0.34 19.94
N CYS A 50 14.64 -1.50 19.63
CA CYS A 50 13.46 -1.98 20.34
C CYS A 50 13.80 -2.65 21.67
N GLY A 51 15.03 -3.09 21.85
CA GLY A 51 15.51 -3.70 23.08
C GLY A 51 15.02 -5.14 23.30
N CYS A 52 14.62 -5.87 22.27
CA CYS A 52 14.24 -7.28 22.36
C CYS A 52 14.59 -8.02 21.05
N PRO A 53 14.68 -9.37 21.07
CA PRO A 53 14.98 -10.14 19.87
C PRO A 53 13.89 -10.01 18.78
N ILE A 54 14.29 -10.10 17.51
CA ILE A 54 13.41 -10.31 16.37
C ILE A 54 13.51 -11.79 15.98
N ILE A 55 12.47 -12.57 16.28
CA ILE A 55 12.39 -13.99 15.95
C ILE A 55 11.61 -14.14 14.65
N SER A 56 12.33 -14.33 13.56
CA SER A 56 11.74 -14.50 12.23
C SER A 56 11.82 -15.96 11.79
N CYS A 57 10.68 -16.50 11.38
CA CYS A 57 10.59 -17.80 10.71
C CYS A 57 9.47 -17.77 9.66
N MET A 58 9.45 -18.77 8.79
CA MET A 58 8.33 -18.99 7.86
C MET A 58 7.44 -20.16 8.25
N ASP A 59 7.82 -20.88 9.34
CA ASP A 59 7.04 -22.00 9.85
C ASP A 59 5.70 -21.54 10.39
N THR A 60 4.65 -22.24 9.99
CA THR A 60 3.29 -22.00 10.46
C THR A 60 2.67 -23.23 11.09
N VAL A 61 1.75 -23.02 12.00
CA VAL A 61 0.92 -24.06 12.58
C VAL A 61 -0.54 -23.84 12.25
N LYS A 62 -1.25 -24.90 11.92
CA LYS A 62 -2.68 -24.87 11.71
C LYS A 62 -3.40 -24.76 13.07
N ILE A 63 -4.22 -23.73 13.24
CA ILE A 63 -4.94 -23.46 14.49
C ILE A 63 -6.43 -23.85 14.44
N GLY A 64 -6.95 -24.14 13.26
CA GLY A 64 -8.35 -24.56 13.08
C GLY A 64 -8.84 -24.40 11.66
N TYR A 65 -10.14 -24.36 11.52
CA TYR A 65 -10.83 -24.16 10.26
C TYR A 65 -11.86 -23.03 10.41
N THR A 66 -12.15 -22.36 9.32
CA THR A 66 -13.26 -21.40 9.24
C THR A 66 -14.61 -22.14 9.37
N SER A 67 -15.59 -21.42 9.92
CA SER A 67 -16.97 -21.93 10.04
C SER A 67 -17.92 -20.77 9.70
N CYS A 68 -18.63 -20.88 8.58
CA CYS A 68 -19.62 -19.91 8.14
C CYS A 68 -20.63 -20.59 7.19
N GLU A 69 -21.73 -19.92 6.91
CA GLU A 69 -22.81 -20.45 6.05
C GLU A 69 -22.43 -20.52 4.57
N GLU A 70 -21.57 -19.59 4.11
CA GLU A 70 -21.13 -19.56 2.72
C GLU A 70 -20.09 -20.67 2.47
N GLU A 71 -20.43 -21.67 1.65
CA GLU A 71 -19.58 -22.83 1.33
C GLU A 71 -18.19 -22.43 0.84
N LEU A 72 -18.09 -21.35 0.06
CA LEU A 72 -16.82 -20.82 -0.49
C LEU A 72 -15.79 -20.53 0.61
N PHE A 73 -16.23 -20.07 1.78
CA PHE A 73 -15.37 -19.68 2.90
C PHE A 73 -15.39 -20.68 4.04
N ASN A 74 -16.24 -21.69 3.98
CA ASN A 74 -16.39 -22.67 5.03
C ASN A 74 -15.29 -23.73 4.98
N ASN A 75 -14.90 -24.26 6.13
CA ASN A 75 -13.93 -25.35 6.30
C ASN A 75 -12.56 -25.08 5.63
N LYS A 76 -12.12 -23.81 5.65
CA LYS A 76 -10.78 -23.39 5.18
C LYS A 76 -9.80 -23.43 6.34
N ALA A 77 -8.62 -24.01 6.12
CA ALA A 77 -7.58 -24.09 7.13
C ALA A 77 -7.01 -22.71 7.48
N VAL A 78 -6.82 -22.43 8.76
CA VAL A 78 -6.27 -21.18 9.28
C VAL A 78 -4.91 -21.46 9.92
N PHE A 79 -3.91 -20.69 9.51
CA PHE A 79 -2.52 -20.85 9.93
C PHE A 79 -2.01 -19.59 10.63
N ILE A 80 -1.06 -19.77 11.54
CA ILE A 80 -0.36 -18.69 12.23
C ILE A 80 1.12 -19.04 12.40
N ASP A 81 1.96 -18.02 12.47
CA ASP A 81 3.39 -18.16 12.80
C ASP A 81 3.58 -19.04 14.06
N LYS A 82 4.52 -19.97 13.99
CA LYS A 82 4.78 -20.95 15.04
C LYS A 82 5.21 -20.27 16.35
N ASN A 83 6.14 -19.30 16.28
CA ASN A 83 6.63 -18.59 17.47
C ASN A 83 5.54 -17.75 18.13
N ALA A 84 4.71 -17.08 17.31
CA ALA A 84 3.56 -16.34 17.82
C ALA A 84 2.53 -17.26 18.50
N LYS A 85 2.33 -18.49 17.97
CA LYS A 85 1.42 -19.46 18.58
C LYS A 85 1.92 -20.01 19.90
N GLU A 86 3.25 -20.17 20.05
CA GLU A 86 3.89 -20.70 21.26
C GLU A 86 4.05 -19.65 22.37
N ALA A 87 3.87 -18.36 22.05
CA ALA A 87 3.94 -17.27 23.04
C ALA A 87 2.74 -17.29 24.02
N ASP A 88 2.98 -16.88 25.26
CA ASP A 88 1.94 -16.75 26.30
C ASP A 88 0.91 -15.67 25.96
N GLY A 89 1.29 -14.66 25.18
CA GLY A 89 0.43 -13.59 24.71
C GLY A 89 0.93 -12.93 23.42
N ILE A 90 0.00 -12.43 22.62
CA ILE A 90 0.29 -11.76 21.37
C ILE A 90 -0.26 -10.34 21.40
N ILE A 91 0.58 -9.35 21.14
CA ILE A 91 0.17 -7.96 20.90
C ILE A 91 0.32 -7.73 19.38
N VAL A 92 -0.78 -7.43 18.72
CA VAL A 92 -0.78 -7.17 17.26
C VAL A 92 -0.56 -5.70 17.02
N VAL A 93 0.49 -5.34 16.25
CA VAL A 93 0.81 -3.93 15.94
C VAL A 93 0.79 -3.74 14.45
N ASN A 94 -0.02 -2.80 13.96
CA ASN A 94 -0.06 -2.45 12.54
C ASN A 94 -0.58 -1.04 12.31
N ARG A 95 -0.34 -0.51 11.11
CA ARG A 95 -1.07 0.66 10.61
C ARG A 95 -2.48 0.26 10.19
N ILE A 96 -3.45 1.12 10.48
CA ILE A 96 -4.82 1.01 9.96
C ILE A 96 -4.95 2.00 8.82
N LYS A 97 -5.13 1.50 7.59
CA LYS A 97 -5.22 2.32 6.38
C LYS A 97 -6.05 1.64 5.29
N PRO A 98 -6.57 2.39 4.30
CA PRO A 98 -7.27 1.79 3.16
C PRO A 98 -6.33 0.88 2.37
N HIS A 99 -6.92 -0.13 1.73
CA HIS A 99 -6.22 -1.10 0.90
C HIS A 99 -6.29 -0.72 -0.58
N THR A 100 -5.21 -0.94 -1.32
CA THR A 100 -5.09 -0.59 -2.73
C THR A 100 -5.96 -1.43 -3.66
N SER A 101 -6.34 -2.65 -3.25
CA SER A 101 -6.97 -3.63 -4.16
C SER A 101 -8.38 -4.06 -3.77
N PHE A 102 -8.86 -3.74 -2.57
CA PHE A 102 -10.24 -4.05 -2.14
C PHE A 102 -10.75 -3.04 -1.11
N VAL A 103 -12.06 -2.97 -0.97
CA VAL A 103 -12.77 -2.07 -0.05
C VAL A 103 -13.64 -2.87 0.89
N GLY A 104 -13.69 -2.46 2.15
CA GLY A 104 -14.53 -3.08 3.17
C GLY A 104 -14.50 -2.35 4.50
N GLU A 105 -15.14 -2.93 5.51
CA GLU A 105 -15.07 -2.45 6.88
C GLU A 105 -13.71 -2.74 7.52
N HIS A 106 -13.05 -3.81 7.07
CA HIS A 106 -11.67 -4.16 7.42
C HIS A 106 -10.84 -4.25 6.15
N GLU A 107 -9.78 -3.45 6.08
CA GLU A 107 -8.86 -3.41 4.95
C GLU A 107 -7.44 -3.70 5.42
N SER A 108 -6.50 -2.74 5.33
CA SER A 108 -5.18 -2.88 5.95
C SER A 108 -5.24 -2.45 7.41
N GLY A 109 -5.11 -3.41 8.33
CA GLY A 109 -5.22 -3.15 9.75
C GLY A 109 -4.89 -4.39 10.59
N LEU A 110 -5.39 -4.43 11.81
CA LEU A 110 -5.14 -5.49 12.77
C LEU A 110 -5.70 -6.83 12.31
N MET A 111 -6.93 -6.82 11.76
CA MET A 111 -7.56 -8.04 11.25
C MET A 111 -6.76 -8.66 10.10
N LYS A 112 -6.29 -7.86 9.14
CA LYS A 112 -5.43 -8.33 8.05
C LYS A 112 -4.07 -8.80 8.57
N MET A 113 -3.52 -8.13 9.58
CA MET A 113 -2.25 -8.53 10.18
C MET A 113 -2.35 -9.90 10.85
N MET A 114 -3.43 -10.17 11.55
CA MET A 114 -3.67 -11.48 12.19
C MET A 114 -3.85 -12.60 11.17
N THR A 115 -4.45 -12.34 10.02
CA THR A 115 -4.80 -13.36 9.01
C THR A 115 -3.67 -13.58 8.01
N ILE A 116 -3.29 -12.54 7.28
CA ILE A 116 -2.28 -12.60 6.22
C ILE A 116 -0.89 -12.44 6.83
N GLY A 117 -0.71 -11.44 7.69
CA GLY A 117 0.60 -11.13 8.27
C GLY A 117 1.18 -12.29 9.06
N LEU A 118 0.51 -12.68 10.15
CA LEU A 118 0.90 -13.81 11.00
C LEU A 118 0.72 -15.18 10.30
N GLY A 119 -0.14 -15.27 9.29
CA GLY A 119 -0.30 -16.47 8.47
C GLY A 119 0.92 -16.78 7.60
N LYS A 120 1.89 -15.87 7.52
CA LYS A 120 3.07 -15.99 6.64
C LYS A 120 2.66 -16.26 5.19
N GLN A 121 3.59 -16.76 4.35
CA GLN A 121 3.27 -17.11 2.97
C GLN A 121 2.13 -18.12 2.90
N HIS A 122 2.19 -19.19 3.68
CA HIS A 122 1.21 -20.27 3.64
C HIS A 122 -0.22 -19.77 3.94
N GLY A 123 -0.41 -18.98 5.02
CA GLY A 123 -1.71 -18.40 5.33
C GLY A 123 -2.17 -17.35 4.31
N ALA A 124 -1.25 -16.55 3.77
CA ALA A 124 -1.56 -15.59 2.71
C ALA A 124 -2.06 -16.29 1.44
N GLU A 125 -1.41 -17.37 1.01
CA GLU A 125 -1.83 -18.16 -0.15
C GLU A 125 -3.26 -18.72 0.00
N GLN A 126 -3.61 -19.23 1.20
CA GLN A 126 -4.96 -19.74 1.48
C GLN A 126 -6.05 -18.66 1.26
N LEU A 127 -5.79 -17.41 1.63
CA LEU A 127 -6.74 -16.33 1.41
C LEU A 127 -6.75 -15.89 -0.06
N HIS A 128 -5.58 -15.76 -0.67
CA HIS A 128 -5.46 -15.30 -2.06
C HIS A 128 -6.03 -16.30 -3.07
N GLU A 129 -5.96 -17.61 -2.79
CA GLU A 129 -6.57 -18.65 -3.64
C GLU A 129 -8.09 -18.49 -3.79
N ILE A 130 -8.77 -17.99 -2.75
CA ILE A 130 -10.23 -17.74 -2.79
C ILE A 130 -10.55 -16.52 -3.68
N GLY A 131 -9.62 -15.58 -3.81
CA GLY A 131 -9.71 -14.42 -4.69
C GLY A 131 -9.83 -13.08 -3.98
N THR A 132 -9.10 -12.09 -4.47
CA THR A 132 -8.98 -10.76 -3.87
C THR A 132 -10.32 -10.03 -3.69
N ARG A 133 -11.28 -10.27 -4.57
CA ARG A 133 -12.64 -9.68 -4.48
C ARG A 133 -13.38 -10.05 -3.19
N TYR A 134 -13.00 -11.13 -2.54
CA TYR A 134 -13.61 -11.60 -1.29
C TYR A 134 -12.78 -11.27 -0.05
N MET A 135 -11.65 -10.62 -0.23
CA MET A 135 -10.66 -10.38 0.84
C MET A 135 -11.29 -9.71 2.06
N GLN A 136 -12.16 -8.71 1.87
CA GLN A 136 -12.85 -8.03 2.97
C GLN A 136 -13.64 -8.97 3.89
N LYS A 137 -14.30 -10.01 3.32
CA LYS A 137 -15.00 -11.02 4.11
C LYS A 137 -14.03 -11.99 4.77
N MET A 138 -13.01 -12.40 4.01
CA MET A 138 -12.04 -13.39 4.45
C MET A 138 -11.22 -12.91 5.64
N VAL A 139 -10.76 -11.65 5.66
CA VAL A 139 -10.01 -11.13 6.80
C VAL A 139 -10.83 -11.17 8.10
N VAL A 140 -12.15 -11.01 8.04
CA VAL A 140 -13.03 -11.13 9.20
C VAL A 140 -13.26 -12.60 9.60
N ILE A 141 -13.56 -13.46 8.63
CA ILE A 141 -13.85 -14.89 8.88
C ILE A 141 -12.60 -15.59 9.45
N PHE A 142 -11.44 -15.44 8.79
CA PHE A 142 -10.19 -16.04 9.24
C PHE A 142 -9.69 -15.40 10.54
N GLY A 143 -9.76 -14.06 10.66
CA GLY A 143 -9.36 -13.32 11.85
C GLY A 143 -10.19 -13.71 13.08
N SER A 144 -11.47 -14.01 12.91
CA SER A 144 -12.31 -14.53 13.99
C SER A 144 -11.83 -15.88 14.53
N VAL A 145 -11.26 -16.73 13.66
CA VAL A 145 -10.64 -17.99 14.09
C VAL A 145 -9.35 -17.71 14.85
N VAL A 146 -8.51 -16.79 14.34
CA VAL A 146 -7.26 -16.39 15.01
C VAL A 146 -7.57 -15.85 16.41
N LEU A 147 -8.51 -14.90 16.53
CA LEU A 147 -8.94 -14.35 17.82
C LEU A 147 -9.42 -15.42 18.79
N LYS A 148 -10.17 -16.42 18.33
CA LYS A 148 -10.71 -17.50 19.17
C LYS A 148 -9.69 -18.56 19.57
N LYS A 149 -8.69 -18.84 18.71
CA LYS A 149 -7.78 -19.98 18.84
C LYS A 149 -6.36 -19.60 19.31
N THR A 150 -6.09 -18.30 19.49
CA THR A 150 -4.79 -17.80 19.95
C THR A 150 -4.96 -16.87 21.14
N ASN A 151 -3.85 -16.63 21.83
CA ASN A 151 -3.83 -15.74 22.99
C ASN A 151 -3.48 -14.30 22.59
N ILE A 152 -4.26 -13.71 21.67
CA ILE A 152 -4.19 -12.27 21.41
C ILE A 152 -4.72 -11.54 22.62
N LEU A 153 -3.93 -10.62 23.14
CA LEU A 153 -4.27 -9.79 24.31
C LEU A 153 -4.99 -8.51 23.85
N PHE A 154 -4.36 -7.78 22.94
CA PHE A 154 -4.90 -6.56 22.36
C PHE A 154 -4.18 -6.24 21.03
N GLY A 155 -4.72 -5.30 20.28
CA GLY A 155 -4.13 -4.72 19.08
C GLY A 155 -3.77 -3.26 19.28
N VAL A 156 -2.67 -2.82 18.65
CA VAL A 156 -2.25 -1.42 18.56
C VAL A 156 -2.28 -1.02 17.10
N GLY A 157 -3.26 -0.22 16.73
CA GLY A 157 -3.44 0.33 15.39
C GLY A 157 -2.92 1.75 15.29
N LEU A 158 -2.11 2.06 14.27
CA LEU A 158 -1.63 3.41 14.01
C LEU A 158 -2.40 4.00 12.83
N VAL A 159 -2.94 5.19 13.00
CA VAL A 159 -3.53 5.99 11.92
C VAL A 159 -2.56 7.09 11.55
N GLU A 160 -2.28 7.23 10.28
CA GLU A 160 -1.38 8.24 9.73
C GLU A 160 -2.18 9.34 8.98
N ASN A 161 -1.63 10.55 8.97
CA ASN A 161 -2.13 11.67 8.19
C ASN A 161 -1.54 11.68 6.77
N ALA A 162 -1.84 12.71 5.99
CA ALA A 162 -1.36 12.87 4.61
C ALA A 162 0.17 13.07 4.49
N TYR A 163 0.88 13.28 5.60
CA TYR A 163 2.33 13.43 5.66
C TYR A 163 3.02 12.18 6.23
N GLU A 164 2.30 11.04 6.32
CA GLU A 164 2.76 9.79 6.94
C GLU A 164 3.12 9.90 8.43
N GLU A 165 2.64 10.94 9.10
CA GLU A 165 2.81 11.12 10.53
C GLU A 165 1.70 10.40 11.29
N THR A 166 2.05 9.69 12.36
CA THR A 166 1.07 9.07 13.25
C THR A 166 0.25 10.15 13.95
N CYS A 167 -1.03 10.21 13.68
CA CYS A 167 -1.95 11.21 14.21
C CYS A 167 -2.98 10.63 15.18
N ASP A 168 -3.15 9.30 15.21
CA ASP A 168 -4.00 8.61 16.17
C ASP A 168 -3.48 7.20 16.46
N ILE A 169 -3.75 6.69 17.66
CA ILE A 169 -3.33 5.36 18.11
C ILE A 169 -4.51 4.64 18.74
N ALA A 170 -4.96 3.58 18.09
CA ALA A 170 -5.99 2.67 18.61
C ALA A 170 -5.35 1.59 19.49
N VAL A 171 -5.70 1.52 20.75
CA VAL A 171 -5.38 0.37 21.60
C VAL A 171 -6.68 -0.39 21.86
N LEU A 172 -6.83 -1.53 21.21
CA LEU A 172 -8.09 -2.28 21.17
C LEU A 172 -7.94 -3.63 21.87
N PRO A 173 -8.62 -3.86 22.99
CA PRO A 173 -8.74 -5.19 23.56
C PRO A 173 -9.20 -6.21 22.50
N LYS A 174 -8.76 -7.45 22.65
CA LYS A 174 -9.07 -8.55 21.72
C LYS A 174 -10.54 -8.58 21.25
N ASP A 175 -11.46 -8.45 22.19
CA ASP A 175 -12.90 -8.58 21.93
C ASP A 175 -13.51 -7.35 21.23
N GLU A 176 -12.75 -6.25 21.15
CA GLU A 176 -13.20 -4.98 20.55
C GLU A 176 -12.62 -4.75 19.14
N ILE A 177 -11.62 -5.54 18.71
CA ILE A 177 -10.90 -5.30 17.44
C ILE A 177 -11.89 -5.31 16.26
N ILE A 178 -12.74 -6.32 16.15
CA ILE A 178 -13.68 -6.46 15.01
C ILE A 178 -14.65 -5.28 14.95
N GLU A 179 -15.15 -4.82 16.10
CA GLU A 179 -16.18 -3.77 16.14
C GLU A 179 -15.56 -2.37 15.95
N LYS A 180 -14.39 -2.13 16.54
CA LYS A 180 -13.83 -0.77 16.62
C LYS A 180 -12.82 -0.43 15.52
N GLU A 181 -12.08 -1.39 14.97
CA GLU A 181 -11.13 -1.12 13.88
C GLU A 181 -11.74 -0.36 12.69
N PRO A 182 -13.00 -0.64 12.24
CA PRO A 182 -13.63 0.11 11.15
C PRO A 182 -13.71 1.62 11.35
N GLN A 183 -13.86 2.08 12.59
CA GLN A 183 -13.94 3.52 12.91
C GLN A 183 -12.60 4.21 12.65
N TYR A 184 -11.49 3.56 13.01
CA TYR A 184 -10.13 4.05 12.73
C TYR A 184 -9.78 3.97 11.25
N LEU A 185 -10.27 2.96 10.54
CA LEU A 185 -10.13 2.89 9.09
C LEU A 185 -10.88 4.03 8.39
N LEU A 186 -12.08 4.38 8.86
CA LEU A 186 -12.82 5.53 8.32
C LEU A 186 -12.06 6.84 8.55
N GLU A 187 -11.44 7.00 9.72
CA GLU A 187 -10.61 8.17 10.02
C GLU A 187 -9.36 8.20 9.16
N ALA A 188 -8.68 7.05 8.97
CA ALA A 188 -7.55 6.94 8.05
C ALA A 188 -7.93 7.35 6.61
N LYS A 189 -9.10 6.89 6.11
CA LYS A 189 -9.61 7.30 4.79
C LYS A 189 -9.85 8.81 4.68
N ARG A 190 -10.29 9.45 5.75
CA ARG A 190 -10.50 10.93 5.76
C ARG A 190 -9.19 11.70 5.72
N ARG A 191 -8.14 11.15 6.31
CA ARG A 191 -6.81 11.77 6.42
C ARG A 191 -5.86 11.44 5.27
N MET A 192 -6.26 10.55 4.35
CA MET A 192 -5.46 10.25 3.15
C MET A 192 -5.15 11.52 2.34
N PRO A 193 -3.94 11.63 1.79
CA PRO A 193 -3.62 12.69 0.85
C PRO A 193 -4.51 12.60 -0.39
N ARG A 194 -4.72 13.72 -1.08
CA ARG A 194 -5.57 13.81 -2.27
C ARG A 194 -5.01 14.81 -3.26
N LEU A 195 -5.17 14.54 -4.53
CA LEU A 195 -4.99 15.55 -5.57
C LEU A 195 -6.24 16.44 -5.58
N LEU A 196 -6.14 17.62 -4.97
CA LEU A 196 -7.28 18.51 -4.70
C LEU A 196 -8.07 18.95 -5.95
N PRO A 197 -7.49 19.05 -7.18
CA PRO A 197 -8.29 19.31 -8.38
C PRO A 197 -9.34 18.23 -8.67
N GLY A 198 -9.16 16.99 -8.14
CA GLY A 198 -10.11 15.89 -8.26
C GLY A 198 -10.12 15.19 -9.62
N SER A 199 -9.70 15.85 -10.68
CA SER A 199 -9.54 15.25 -12.00
C SER A 199 -8.54 16.01 -12.87
N ALA A 200 -7.96 15.32 -13.86
CA ALA A 200 -7.13 15.88 -14.91
C ALA A 200 -7.36 15.12 -16.22
N ASP A 201 -6.86 15.63 -17.33
CA ASP A 201 -6.81 14.86 -18.58
C ASP A 201 -5.63 13.90 -18.54
N VAL A 202 -4.48 14.40 -18.05
CA VAL A 202 -3.24 13.63 -17.90
C VAL A 202 -2.68 13.81 -16.50
N LEU A 203 -2.35 12.71 -15.84
CA LEU A 203 -1.52 12.70 -14.64
C LEU A 203 -0.11 12.20 -15.01
N ILE A 204 0.91 12.93 -14.59
CA ILE A 204 2.31 12.55 -14.76
C ILE A 204 2.87 12.26 -13.38
N VAL A 205 3.46 11.08 -13.21
CA VAL A 205 4.16 10.65 -12.01
C VAL A 205 5.64 10.51 -12.37
N ASP A 206 6.49 11.33 -11.77
CA ASP A 206 7.90 11.34 -12.12
C ASP A 206 8.58 10.02 -11.77
N GLN A 207 8.25 9.45 -10.61
CA GLN A 207 8.85 8.19 -10.16
C GLN A 207 7.85 7.29 -9.44
N ILE A 208 8.01 6.00 -9.65
CA ILE A 208 7.33 4.95 -8.87
C ILE A 208 8.35 4.02 -8.21
N GLY A 209 7.95 3.32 -7.15
CA GLY A 209 8.83 2.36 -6.48
C GLY A 209 8.18 1.71 -5.25
N LYS A 210 8.70 0.55 -4.87
CA LYS A 210 8.28 -0.19 -3.67
C LYS A 210 8.45 0.61 -2.37
N ASN A 211 9.40 1.52 -2.32
CA ASN A 211 9.61 2.45 -1.21
C ASN A 211 8.53 3.53 -1.12
N ILE A 212 7.80 3.78 -2.20
CA ILE A 212 6.68 4.72 -2.26
C ILE A 212 5.37 4.02 -1.88
N SER A 213 5.06 2.92 -2.55
CA SER A 213 3.86 2.12 -2.30
C SER A 213 4.12 0.64 -2.60
N GLY A 214 3.41 -0.26 -1.95
CA GLY A 214 3.43 -1.69 -2.27
C GLY A 214 3.14 -1.98 -3.74
N ASP A 215 2.30 -1.15 -4.38
CA ASP A 215 1.95 -1.19 -5.79
C ASP A 215 2.72 -0.12 -6.61
N GLY A 216 3.93 0.24 -6.19
CA GLY A 216 4.82 1.18 -6.85
C GLY A 216 4.39 2.65 -6.75
N MET A 217 3.10 2.91 -6.86
CA MET A 217 2.41 4.19 -6.62
C MET A 217 1.06 3.91 -5.95
N ASP A 218 0.58 4.85 -5.14
CA ASP A 218 -0.69 4.65 -4.43
C ASP A 218 -1.89 4.97 -5.35
N PRO A 219 -2.74 3.98 -5.66
CA PRO A 219 -3.92 4.19 -6.50
C PRO A 219 -4.97 5.10 -5.86
N HIS A 220 -4.95 5.31 -4.53
CA HIS A 220 -5.81 6.31 -3.88
C HIS A 220 -5.47 7.74 -4.31
N ILE A 221 -4.21 7.98 -4.73
CA ILE A 221 -3.75 9.28 -5.24
C ILE A 221 -3.96 9.36 -6.75
N THR A 222 -3.54 8.33 -7.49
CA THR A 222 -3.58 8.33 -8.96
C THR A 222 -4.97 8.06 -9.53
N GLY A 223 -5.88 7.48 -8.75
CA GLY A 223 -7.18 6.99 -9.21
C GLY A 223 -7.10 5.72 -10.06
N ALA A 224 -5.91 5.20 -10.31
CA ALA A 224 -5.68 4.05 -11.19
C ALA A 224 -5.82 2.73 -10.42
N PHE A 225 -7.03 2.40 -10.02
CA PHE A 225 -7.34 1.16 -9.30
C PHE A 225 -7.55 0.00 -10.27
N GLY A 226 -7.09 -1.18 -9.84
CA GLY A 226 -7.39 -2.43 -10.51
C GLY A 226 -8.88 -2.81 -10.44
N PRO A 227 -9.33 -3.77 -11.29
CA PRO A 227 -10.73 -4.15 -11.42
C PRO A 227 -11.34 -4.71 -10.12
N ASN A 228 -10.57 -5.33 -9.24
CA ASN A 228 -11.06 -5.87 -7.98
C ASN A 228 -11.57 -4.77 -7.03
N PHE A 229 -10.86 -3.64 -6.93
CA PHE A 229 -11.29 -2.51 -6.12
C PHE A 229 -12.64 -1.98 -6.58
N LEU A 230 -12.81 -1.77 -7.88
CA LEU A 230 -14.08 -1.31 -8.47
C LEU A 230 -15.21 -2.32 -8.28
N ALA A 231 -14.92 -3.62 -8.43
CA ALA A 231 -15.89 -4.70 -8.22
C ALA A 231 -16.34 -4.81 -6.76
N CYS A 232 -15.52 -4.35 -5.79
CA CYS A 232 -15.89 -4.27 -4.38
C CYS A 232 -16.66 -2.98 -4.02
N GLY A 233 -17.02 -2.15 -4.99
CA GLY A 233 -17.73 -0.88 -4.79
C GLY A 233 -16.82 0.29 -4.43
N GLY A 234 -15.51 0.14 -4.59
CA GLY A 234 -14.54 1.23 -4.41
C GLY A 234 -14.76 2.35 -5.41
N LYS A 235 -14.55 3.58 -4.95
CA LYS A 235 -14.69 4.80 -5.77
C LYS A 235 -13.40 5.59 -5.70
N PRO A 236 -12.72 5.82 -6.84
CA PRO A 236 -11.57 6.70 -6.88
C PRO A 236 -11.94 8.14 -6.46
N ASN A 237 -11.06 8.79 -5.70
CA ASN A 237 -11.19 10.20 -5.35
C ASN A 237 -10.64 11.14 -6.44
N PHE A 238 -9.84 10.59 -7.34
CA PHE A 238 -9.22 11.28 -8.46
C PHE A 238 -9.44 10.48 -9.75
N SER A 239 -9.44 11.15 -10.89
CA SER A 239 -9.51 10.50 -12.20
C SER A 239 -8.69 11.25 -13.24
N CYS A 240 -8.05 10.50 -14.13
CA CYS A 240 -7.44 11.02 -15.35
C CYS A 240 -7.73 10.09 -16.53
N GLN A 241 -7.60 10.60 -17.75
CA GLN A 241 -7.76 9.76 -18.94
C GLN A 241 -6.48 8.99 -19.23
N ASN A 242 -5.33 9.60 -19.01
CA ASN A 242 -4.02 8.98 -19.20
C ASN A 242 -3.12 9.23 -18.01
N LEU A 243 -2.42 8.18 -17.59
CA LEU A 243 -1.39 8.20 -16.56
C LEU A 243 -0.04 7.93 -17.20
N VAL A 244 0.93 8.81 -16.96
CA VAL A 244 2.30 8.71 -17.48
C VAL A 244 3.25 8.46 -16.32
N VAL A 245 4.12 7.46 -16.43
CA VAL A 245 5.21 7.22 -15.48
C VAL A 245 6.54 7.43 -16.18
N LEU A 246 7.38 8.28 -15.61
CA LEU A 246 8.62 8.71 -16.26
C LEU A 246 9.85 7.93 -15.80
N ASP A 247 9.86 7.41 -14.55
CA ASP A 247 11.03 6.74 -14.01
C ASP A 247 10.71 5.77 -12.86
N LEU A 248 11.71 4.97 -12.47
CA LEU A 248 11.74 4.17 -11.24
C LEU A 248 12.68 4.82 -10.21
N THR A 249 12.31 4.75 -8.91
CA THR A 249 13.23 5.14 -7.83
C THR A 249 14.46 4.22 -7.79
N LYS A 250 15.57 4.71 -7.24
CA LYS A 250 16.77 3.88 -7.03
C LYS A 250 16.51 2.79 -5.98
N GLU A 251 15.75 3.12 -4.95
CA GLU A 251 15.42 2.28 -3.81
C GLU A 251 14.58 1.06 -4.20
N THR A 252 13.82 1.15 -5.30
CA THR A 252 13.05 0.00 -5.82
C THR A 252 13.93 -1.06 -6.51
N GLU A 253 15.21 -0.72 -6.82
CA GLU A 253 16.18 -1.62 -7.45
C GLU A 253 15.67 -2.32 -8.72
N GLY A 254 14.88 -1.61 -9.51
CA GLY A 254 14.30 -2.11 -10.76
C GLY A 254 12.98 -2.87 -10.62
N GLN A 255 12.44 -3.02 -9.42
CA GLN A 255 11.10 -3.60 -9.25
C GLN A 255 10.04 -2.62 -9.76
N CYS A 256 9.17 -3.09 -10.67
CA CYS A 256 8.17 -2.26 -11.33
C CYS A 256 6.72 -2.67 -11.01
N MET A 257 6.46 -3.25 -9.86
CA MET A 257 5.10 -3.61 -9.44
C MET A 257 4.16 -2.40 -9.57
N GLY A 258 2.99 -2.61 -10.16
CA GLY A 258 1.97 -1.57 -10.38
C GLY A 258 2.22 -0.66 -11.59
N ILE A 259 3.24 -0.94 -12.41
CA ILE A 259 3.52 -0.17 -13.63
C ILE A 259 2.40 -0.26 -14.65
N ASP A 260 1.62 -1.36 -14.64
CA ASP A 260 0.45 -1.59 -15.49
C ASP A 260 -0.66 -0.54 -15.34
N ALA A 261 -0.68 0.16 -14.22
CA ALA A 261 -1.62 1.26 -14.01
C ALA A 261 -1.35 2.48 -14.90
N ALA A 262 -0.12 2.64 -15.41
CA ALA A 262 0.22 3.68 -16.37
C ALA A 262 -0.36 3.38 -17.76
N THR A 263 -0.66 4.44 -18.52
CA THR A 263 -0.98 4.33 -19.96
C THR A 263 0.29 4.37 -20.78
N PHE A 264 1.24 5.22 -20.39
CA PHE A 264 2.50 5.42 -21.07
C PHE A 264 3.67 5.43 -20.08
N ILE A 265 4.81 4.90 -20.50
CA ILE A 265 6.07 4.98 -19.78
C ILE A 265 7.18 5.49 -20.70
N SER A 266 8.20 6.14 -20.13
CA SER A 266 9.39 6.52 -20.89
C SER A 266 10.37 5.34 -20.99
N LYS A 267 11.23 5.38 -22.01
CA LYS A 267 12.28 4.39 -22.21
C LYS A 267 13.26 4.32 -21.03
N ARG A 268 13.57 5.46 -20.39
CA ARG A 268 14.45 5.45 -19.20
C ARG A 268 13.84 4.73 -18.00
N CYS A 269 12.51 4.75 -17.86
CA CYS A 269 11.81 3.94 -16.87
C CYS A 269 11.93 2.46 -17.22
N PHE A 270 11.63 2.10 -18.46
CA PHE A 270 11.68 0.72 -18.94
C PHE A 270 13.08 0.11 -18.84
N ASP A 271 14.13 0.85 -19.20
CA ASP A 271 15.52 0.38 -19.19
C ASP A 271 16.04 0.05 -17.77
N LYS A 272 15.35 0.54 -16.73
CA LYS A 272 15.67 0.23 -15.32
C LYS A 272 14.95 -0.99 -14.76
N ILE A 273 13.99 -1.56 -15.50
CA ILE A 273 13.19 -2.69 -15.02
C ILE A 273 14.07 -3.94 -14.90
N ASP A 274 14.07 -4.53 -13.72
CA ASP A 274 14.65 -5.82 -13.44
C ASP A 274 13.50 -6.86 -13.28
N PHE A 275 13.29 -7.65 -14.32
CA PHE A 275 12.23 -8.65 -14.34
C PHE A 275 12.49 -9.80 -13.36
N GLU A 276 13.73 -10.15 -13.08
CA GLU A 276 14.07 -11.21 -12.13
C GLU A 276 13.70 -10.81 -10.70
N LYS A 277 13.94 -9.55 -10.34
CA LYS A 277 13.53 -9.00 -9.04
C LYS A 277 12.03 -8.70 -8.97
N THR A 278 11.39 -8.42 -10.10
CA THR A 278 9.96 -8.05 -10.16
C THR A 278 9.06 -9.27 -10.08
N TYR A 279 9.37 -10.34 -10.83
CA TYR A 279 8.52 -11.52 -10.97
C TYR A 279 8.12 -12.20 -9.64
N PRO A 280 8.99 -12.36 -8.63
CA PRO A 280 8.61 -12.97 -7.36
C PRO A 280 7.49 -12.24 -6.60
N ASN A 281 7.19 -10.99 -6.95
CA ASN A 281 6.07 -10.22 -6.37
C ASN A 281 4.71 -10.58 -7.00
N ALA A 282 4.69 -11.29 -8.13
CA ALA A 282 3.48 -11.72 -8.83
C ALA A 282 2.94 -13.03 -8.25
N ILE A 283 2.44 -13.00 -7.01
CA ILE A 283 2.02 -14.21 -6.27
C ILE A 283 0.80 -14.88 -6.90
N THR A 284 -0.19 -14.09 -7.29
CA THR A 284 -1.48 -14.61 -7.80
C THR A 284 -1.84 -14.08 -9.18
N SER A 285 -1.15 -13.06 -9.68
CA SER A 285 -1.42 -12.43 -10.97
C SER A 285 -0.18 -11.71 -11.48
N CYS A 286 0.11 -11.87 -12.77
CA CYS A 286 1.13 -11.08 -13.48
C CYS A 286 0.56 -9.76 -14.04
N SER A 287 -0.73 -9.49 -13.89
CA SER A 287 -1.36 -8.27 -14.41
C SER A 287 -0.65 -6.99 -13.94
N PRO A 288 -0.28 -6.85 -12.65
CA PRO A 288 0.42 -5.65 -12.15
C PRO A 288 1.82 -5.43 -12.74
N LEU A 289 2.31 -6.35 -13.58
CA LEU A 289 3.62 -6.30 -14.24
C LEU A 289 3.49 -6.08 -15.75
N ALA A 290 2.27 -5.88 -16.28
CA ALA A 290 2.07 -5.62 -17.69
C ALA A 290 2.74 -4.30 -18.08
N ILE A 291 3.55 -4.33 -19.13
CA ILE A 291 4.27 -3.14 -19.59
C ILE A 291 3.33 -2.24 -20.39
N PRO A 292 3.17 -0.96 -19.99
CA PRO A 292 2.40 0.03 -20.71
C PRO A 292 2.99 0.36 -22.10
N MET A 293 2.35 1.27 -22.82
CA MET A 293 2.92 1.79 -24.07
C MET A 293 4.23 2.50 -23.80
N LEU A 294 5.30 1.96 -24.38
CA LEU A 294 6.66 2.50 -24.27
C LEU A 294 6.87 3.63 -25.29
N MET A 295 7.37 4.76 -24.79
CA MET A 295 7.76 5.93 -25.59
C MET A 295 9.25 6.20 -25.45
N GLU A 296 9.87 6.78 -26.48
CA GLU A 296 11.32 6.97 -26.52
C GLU A 296 11.86 7.88 -25.40
N ASN A 297 11.08 8.90 -24.99
CA ASN A 297 11.44 9.83 -23.94
C ASN A 297 10.21 10.44 -23.26
N ASP A 298 10.43 11.29 -22.24
CA ASP A 298 9.36 11.92 -21.48
C ASP A 298 8.48 12.82 -22.35
N LYS A 299 9.08 13.58 -23.27
CA LYS A 299 8.35 14.48 -24.17
C LYS A 299 7.37 13.73 -25.04
N GLU A 300 7.81 12.61 -25.64
CA GLU A 300 6.94 11.77 -26.45
C GLU A 300 5.84 11.10 -25.62
N ALA A 301 6.15 10.62 -24.40
CA ALA A 301 5.17 10.02 -23.52
C ALA A 301 4.06 11.01 -23.15
N ILE A 302 4.42 12.25 -22.81
CA ILE A 302 3.46 13.30 -22.46
C ILE A 302 2.64 13.73 -23.70
N GLN A 303 3.30 13.90 -24.86
CA GLN A 303 2.60 14.24 -26.10
C GLN A 303 1.62 13.15 -26.54
N ALA A 304 2.01 11.87 -26.42
CA ALA A 304 1.14 10.75 -26.71
C ALA A 304 -0.06 10.70 -25.75
N ALA A 305 0.17 10.95 -24.47
CA ALA A 305 -0.88 11.01 -23.47
C ALA A 305 -1.91 12.13 -23.80
N CYS A 306 -1.45 13.34 -24.10
CA CYS A 306 -2.34 14.43 -24.51
C CYS A 306 -3.07 14.12 -25.82
N LYS A 307 -2.36 13.56 -26.80
CA LYS A 307 -2.94 13.22 -28.12
C LYS A 307 -4.07 12.20 -28.05
N THR A 308 -3.97 11.24 -27.15
CA THR A 308 -4.93 10.14 -27.02
C THR A 308 -6.10 10.44 -26.10
N CYS A 309 -6.08 11.53 -25.36
CA CYS A 309 -7.24 12.01 -24.62
C CYS A 309 -8.39 12.34 -25.60
N VAL A 310 -9.62 12.03 -25.17
CA VAL A 310 -10.84 12.25 -25.93
C VAL A 310 -11.66 13.39 -25.35
N ARG A 311 -12.38 14.14 -26.22
CA ARG A 311 -13.27 15.24 -25.82
C ARG A 311 -12.57 16.36 -25.04
N ILE A 312 -11.32 16.65 -25.36
CA ILE A 312 -10.56 17.77 -24.78
C ILE A 312 -10.02 18.67 -25.91
N ASP A 313 -9.70 19.90 -25.57
CA ASP A 313 -8.78 20.70 -26.37
C ASP A 313 -7.35 20.28 -26.05
N ARG A 314 -6.69 19.59 -26.98
CA ARG A 314 -5.34 19.03 -26.80
C ARG A 314 -4.26 20.10 -26.59
N ASN A 315 -4.51 21.34 -27.04
CA ASN A 315 -3.60 22.45 -26.83
C ASN A 315 -3.77 23.09 -25.44
N ASN A 316 -4.87 22.76 -24.78
CA ASN A 316 -5.24 23.24 -23.45
C ASN A 316 -5.56 22.08 -22.49
N ALA A 317 -4.80 20.99 -22.57
CA ALA A 317 -4.98 19.83 -21.71
C ALA A 317 -4.80 20.20 -20.22
N ARG A 318 -5.67 19.63 -19.37
CA ARG A 318 -5.60 19.75 -17.91
C ARG A 318 -4.61 18.70 -17.39
N ILE A 319 -3.39 19.12 -17.09
CA ILE A 319 -2.29 18.24 -16.70
C ILE A 319 -1.93 18.49 -15.25
N ILE A 320 -1.71 17.41 -14.50
CA ILE A 320 -1.07 17.42 -13.19
C ILE A 320 0.24 16.64 -13.31
N ARG A 321 1.31 17.13 -12.69
CA ARG A 321 2.57 16.42 -12.51
C ARG A 321 2.92 16.38 -11.04
N ILE A 322 3.23 15.20 -10.53
CA ILE A 322 3.69 14.95 -9.16
C ILE A 322 5.03 14.24 -9.20
N LYS A 323 5.86 14.48 -8.20
CA LYS A 323 7.12 13.74 -8.03
C LYS A 323 6.85 12.24 -7.87
N ASP A 324 5.98 11.90 -6.92
CA ASP A 324 5.47 10.57 -6.62
C ASP A 324 4.22 10.68 -5.74
N THR A 325 3.63 9.55 -5.34
CA THR A 325 2.39 9.55 -4.55
C THR A 325 2.57 9.81 -3.05
N LEU A 326 3.79 9.94 -2.55
CA LEU A 326 4.06 10.42 -1.18
C LEU A 326 4.23 11.95 -1.13
N HIS A 327 4.69 12.56 -2.22
CA HIS A 327 4.98 13.98 -2.31
C HIS A 327 3.88 14.71 -3.11
N THR A 328 2.75 14.96 -2.47
CA THR A 328 1.56 15.58 -3.08
C THR A 328 1.17 16.93 -2.44
N SER A 329 1.94 17.41 -1.48
CA SER A 329 1.75 18.75 -0.88
C SER A 329 2.05 19.87 -1.89
N GLU A 330 2.99 19.63 -2.81
CA GLU A 330 3.30 20.50 -3.91
C GLU A 330 3.12 19.75 -5.22
N ILE A 331 2.33 20.31 -6.14
CA ILE A 331 2.05 19.70 -7.45
C ILE A 331 2.24 20.74 -8.55
N LEU A 332 2.64 20.29 -9.72
CA LEU A 332 2.68 21.14 -10.91
C LEU A 332 1.38 20.95 -11.69
N VAL A 333 0.80 22.06 -12.16
CA VAL A 333 -0.44 22.02 -12.94
C VAL A 333 -0.29 22.84 -14.22
N SER A 334 -0.95 22.42 -15.29
CA SER A 334 -1.03 23.19 -16.52
C SER A 334 -1.85 24.47 -16.34
N LYS A 335 -1.61 25.46 -17.19
CA LYS A 335 -2.33 26.75 -17.14
C LYS A 335 -3.85 26.63 -17.12
N PRO A 336 -4.51 25.79 -17.95
CA PRO A 336 -5.96 25.61 -17.89
C PRO A 336 -6.45 25.13 -16.51
N LEU A 337 -5.75 24.21 -15.90
CA LEU A 337 -6.09 23.71 -14.58
C LEU A 337 -5.81 24.75 -13.49
N LEU A 338 -4.73 25.53 -13.60
CA LEU A 338 -4.42 26.61 -12.69
C LEU A 338 -5.55 27.66 -12.66
N GLU A 339 -6.10 28.04 -13.81
CA GLU A 339 -7.19 28.99 -13.89
C GLU A 339 -8.47 28.49 -13.19
N GLU A 340 -8.72 27.16 -13.23
CA GLU A 340 -9.82 26.50 -12.54
C GLU A 340 -9.65 26.52 -11.02
N ILE A 341 -8.43 26.22 -10.53
CA ILE A 341 -8.16 26.05 -9.09
C ILE A 341 -7.76 27.35 -8.38
N ARG A 342 -7.39 28.41 -9.10
CA ARG A 342 -6.89 29.69 -8.54
C ARG A 342 -7.89 30.36 -7.56
N ARG A 343 -9.16 30.00 -7.61
CA ARG A 343 -10.21 30.54 -6.75
C ARG A 343 -10.44 29.72 -5.48
N ARG A 344 -9.74 28.61 -5.33
CA ARG A 344 -9.87 27.73 -4.17
C ARG A 344 -9.08 28.29 -2.98
N GLU A 345 -9.70 28.30 -1.81
CA GLU A 345 -9.09 28.78 -0.56
C GLU A 345 -8.12 27.74 0.06
N ASP A 346 -8.23 26.48 -0.36
CA ASP A 346 -7.41 25.35 0.13
C ASP A 346 -6.18 25.06 -0.76
N ILE A 347 -5.88 25.91 -1.74
CA ILE A 347 -4.73 25.81 -2.63
C ILE A 347 -4.01 27.15 -2.70
N GLU A 348 -2.70 27.14 -2.48
CA GLU A 348 -1.81 28.28 -2.68
C GLU A 348 -1.03 28.13 -4.00
N VAL A 349 -0.96 29.19 -4.78
CA VAL A 349 -0.17 29.24 -6.00
C VAL A 349 1.23 29.74 -5.62
N LEU A 350 2.21 28.85 -5.68
CA LEU A 350 3.61 29.15 -5.32
C LEU A 350 4.37 29.80 -6.46
N GLU A 351 4.10 29.36 -7.71
CA GLU A 351 4.77 29.87 -8.91
C GLU A 351 3.81 30.03 -10.08
N GLU A 352 4.10 30.99 -10.96
CA GLU A 352 3.35 31.17 -12.21
C GLU A 352 3.77 30.14 -13.27
N PRO A 353 2.92 29.84 -14.27
CA PRO A 353 3.23 28.85 -15.30
C PRO A 353 4.51 29.13 -16.05
N GLN A 354 5.33 28.12 -16.20
CA GLN A 354 6.59 28.15 -16.93
C GLN A 354 6.54 27.14 -18.08
N GLU A 355 7.35 27.39 -19.13
CA GLU A 355 7.55 26.42 -20.20
C GLU A 355 8.32 25.21 -19.69
N TRP A 356 7.94 24.02 -20.16
CA TRP A 356 8.68 22.80 -19.83
C TRP A 356 10.01 22.76 -20.56
N ILE A 357 11.08 22.54 -19.81
CA ILE A 357 12.42 22.41 -20.35
C ILE A 357 12.76 20.93 -20.44
N PHE A 358 13.03 20.47 -21.66
CA PHE A 358 13.52 19.12 -21.94
C PHE A 358 15.00 19.17 -22.27
N ASP A 359 15.73 18.16 -21.86
CA ASP A 359 17.12 17.96 -22.28
C ASP A 359 17.23 17.60 -23.77
N GLU A 360 18.46 17.41 -24.27
CA GLU A 360 18.70 17.04 -25.67
C GLU A 360 18.11 15.68 -26.07
N LYS A 361 17.85 14.82 -25.09
CA LYS A 361 17.21 13.50 -25.28
C LYS A 361 15.68 13.56 -25.16
N GLY A 362 15.13 14.70 -24.79
CA GLY A 362 13.68 14.88 -24.59
C GLY A 362 13.18 14.49 -23.20
N ASN A 363 14.04 14.44 -22.19
CA ASN A 363 13.65 14.17 -20.82
C ASN A 363 13.53 15.46 -20.00
N LEU A 364 12.71 15.43 -18.94
CA LEU A 364 12.42 16.59 -18.10
C LEU A 364 13.50 16.92 -17.05
N TRP A 365 14.44 16.00 -16.75
CA TRP A 365 15.59 16.21 -15.84
C TRP A 365 16.75 15.24 -16.15
#